data_8d8561676d4520e2673d0d75d4753594
#
_entry.id   8d8561676d4520e2673d0d75d4753594
#
_cell.length_a   1.000
_cell.length_b   1.000
_cell.length_c   1.000
_cell.angle_alpha   90.00
_cell.angle_beta   90.00
_cell.angle_gamma   90.00
#
_symmetry.space_group_name_H-M   'P 1'
#
loop_
_entity.id
_entity.type
_entity.pdbx_description
1 polymer ?
#
loop_
_entity_poly.entity_id
_entity_poly.type
_entity_poly.pdbx_seq_one_letter_code
_entity_poly.pdbx_strand_id
1 'polypeptide(L)'
;MALFHGVINSKALMKDTTLSMIVPSDDRKNIGFQGQPQLLILLHGAGGSNYTWSKYSSIERYTEPLNLIVLMPNIEFSFGLNMSNGLNYQSYLGEELPQWAEKTFGLKLDRETTTIAGQSMGGFAAIHTALAYPDKFGKCGVFSAPLA
;
A
#
# COMPACT_ATOMS: atom_id res chain seq x y z
N MET A 1 0.28 -14.22 -11.23
CA MET A 1 0.43 -13.41 -10.02
C MET A 1 0.46 -14.26 -8.77
N ALA A 2 1.03 -13.76 -7.70
CA ALA A 2 1.08 -14.47 -6.43
C ALA A 2 0.55 -13.57 -5.31
N LEU A 3 -0.24 -14.15 -4.39
CA LEU A 3 -0.74 -13.49 -3.18
C LEU A 3 0.01 -14.05 -1.98
N PHE A 4 0.58 -13.16 -1.17
CA PHE A 4 1.28 -13.51 0.06
C PHE A 4 0.68 -12.78 1.25
N HIS A 5 0.69 -13.44 2.39
CA HIS A 5 0.39 -12.85 3.69
C HIS A 5 1.60 -13.07 4.59
N GLY A 6 2.07 -12.04 5.23
CA GLY A 6 3.29 -12.14 6.03
C GLY A 6 3.38 -11.11 7.14
N VAL A 7 4.52 -11.15 7.80
CA VAL A 7 4.87 -10.24 8.89
C VAL A 7 6.18 -9.56 8.54
N ILE A 8 6.23 -8.26 8.76
CA ILE A 8 7.46 -7.48 8.65
C ILE A 8 7.72 -6.74 9.95
N ASN A 9 8.99 -6.53 10.27
CA ASN A 9 9.36 -5.66 11.38
C ASN A 9 9.41 -4.21 10.90
N SER A 10 8.68 -3.34 11.57
CA SER A 10 8.63 -1.92 11.25
C SER A 10 9.35 -1.09 12.33
N LYS A 11 10.28 -0.27 11.89
CA LYS A 11 10.95 0.70 12.76
C LYS A 11 10.03 1.86 13.13
N ALA A 12 9.25 2.33 12.16
CA ALA A 12 8.28 3.41 12.37
C ALA A 12 7.20 3.03 13.38
N LEU A 13 6.81 1.76 13.41
CA LEU A 13 5.81 1.24 14.34
C LEU A 13 6.41 0.57 15.57
N MET A 14 7.74 0.39 15.61
CA MET A 14 8.47 -0.26 16.71
C MET A 14 7.92 -1.65 17.06
N LYS A 15 7.43 -2.38 16.05
CA LYS A 15 6.84 -3.72 16.23
C LYS A 15 6.80 -4.50 14.93
N ASP A 16 6.53 -5.78 15.07
CA ASP A 16 6.10 -6.60 13.94
C ASP A 16 4.69 -6.19 13.51
N THR A 17 4.47 -6.12 12.21
CA THR A 17 3.16 -5.78 11.64
C THR A 17 2.84 -6.67 10.46
N THR A 18 1.56 -6.88 10.21
CA THR A 18 1.11 -7.75 9.13
C THR A 18 1.00 -7.00 7.81
N LEU A 19 1.31 -7.69 6.74
CA LEU A 19 1.29 -7.18 5.38
C LEU A 19 0.83 -8.28 4.43
N SER A 20 -0.12 -7.96 3.57
CA SER A 20 -0.45 -8.80 2.42
C SER A 20 0.06 -8.15 1.16
N MET A 21 0.44 -8.96 0.17
CA MET A 21 0.95 -8.44 -1.09
C MET A 21 0.50 -9.27 -2.27
N ILE A 22 0.27 -8.61 -3.39
CA ILE A 22 0.07 -9.22 -4.69
C ILE A 22 1.28 -8.86 -5.53
N VAL A 23 1.93 -9.90 -6.08
CA VAL A 23 3.14 -9.73 -6.89
C VAL A 23 2.88 -10.29 -8.27
N PRO A 24 3.18 -9.54 -9.35
CA PRO A 24 3.09 -10.09 -10.68
C PRO A 24 4.11 -11.22 -10.79
N SER A 25 3.67 -12.39 -11.18
CA SER A 25 4.54 -13.53 -11.41
C SER A 25 4.40 -13.92 -12.88
N ASP A 26 5.49 -13.77 -13.63
CA ASP A 26 5.65 -14.50 -14.84
C ASP A 26 5.11 -14.07 -16.19
N ASP A 27 5.05 -15.01 -17.01
CA ASP A 27 4.87 -15.26 -18.43
C ASP A 27 3.56 -14.75 -19.07
N ARG A 28 2.66 -14.21 -18.31
CA ARG A 28 1.44 -13.67 -18.88
C ARG A 28 1.70 -12.31 -19.53
N LYS A 29 1.10 -12.09 -20.68
CA LYS A 29 1.14 -10.78 -21.32
C LYS A 29 0.49 -9.75 -20.40
N ASN A 30 1.32 -8.98 -19.75
CA ASN A 30 0.83 -7.81 -19.02
C ASN A 30 0.31 -6.79 -20.03
N ILE A 31 -0.94 -6.41 -19.89
CA ILE A 31 -1.54 -5.32 -20.66
C ILE A 31 -1.34 -3.96 -19.98
N GLY A 32 -0.75 -3.97 -18.79
CA GLY A 32 -0.49 -2.79 -17.99
C GLY A 32 0.90 -2.22 -18.20
N PHE A 33 1.55 -1.87 -17.12
CA PHE A 33 2.80 -1.13 -17.11
C PHE A 33 3.97 -1.95 -17.66
N GLN A 34 4.79 -1.35 -18.50
CA GLN A 34 5.96 -2.00 -19.10
C GLN A 34 7.20 -1.77 -18.22
N GLY A 35 8.16 -2.71 -18.31
CA GLY A 35 9.41 -2.64 -17.56
C GLY A 35 9.29 -3.14 -16.13
N GLN A 36 9.88 -2.43 -15.17
CA GLN A 36 9.72 -2.81 -13.77
C GLN A 36 8.28 -2.57 -13.29
N PRO A 37 7.79 -3.36 -12.32
CA PRO A 37 6.46 -3.16 -11.76
C PRO A 37 6.28 -1.78 -11.14
N GLN A 38 5.08 -1.24 -11.24
CA GLN A 38 4.65 -0.11 -10.43
C GLN A 38 4.21 -0.58 -9.04
N LEU A 39 4.09 0.35 -8.11
CA LEU A 39 3.67 0.08 -6.74
C LEU A 39 2.32 0.72 -6.44
N LEU A 40 1.42 -0.07 -5.87
CA LEU A 40 0.19 0.40 -5.23
C LEU A 40 0.21 0.02 -3.76
N ILE A 41 0.11 1.00 -2.88
CA ILE A 41 -0.19 0.79 -1.46
C ILE A 41 -1.70 0.95 -1.29
N LEU A 42 -2.38 -0.10 -0.82
CA LEU A 42 -3.84 -0.18 -0.76
C LEU A 42 -4.31 -0.39 0.67
N LEU A 43 -5.04 0.58 1.21
CA LEU A 43 -5.35 0.69 2.63
C LEU A 43 -6.79 0.27 2.94
N HIS A 44 -6.96 -0.53 3.99
CA HIS A 44 -8.26 -1.00 4.47
C HIS A 44 -9.00 0.08 5.26
N GLY A 45 -10.32 -0.11 5.43
CA GLY A 45 -11.15 0.72 6.29
C GLY A 45 -11.09 0.34 7.76
N ALA A 46 -11.80 1.10 8.59
CA ALA A 46 -11.90 0.84 10.03
C ALA A 46 -12.44 -0.57 10.31
N GLY A 47 -11.81 -1.24 11.27
CA GLY A 47 -12.17 -2.63 11.62
C GLY A 47 -11.60 -3.69 10.67
N GLY A 48 -10.91 -3.28 9.62
CA GLY A 48 -10.25 -4.18 8.69
C GLY A 48 -8.82 -4.54 9.07
N SER A 49 -8.13 -5.19 8.17
CA SER A 49 -6.74 -5.60 8.31
C SER A 49 -6.08 -5.74 6.93
N ASN A 50 -4.86 -6.26 6.93
CA ASN A 50 -4.16 -6.58 5.67
C ASN A 50 -4.92 -7.61 4.80
N TYR A 51 -5.86 -8.37 5.36
CA TYR A 51 -6.65 -9.34 4.62
C TYR A 51 -7.88 -8.75 3.90
N THR A 52 -8.30 -7.54 4.28
CA THR A 52 -9.61 -7.01 3.88
C THR A 52 -9.80 -6.97 2.37
N TRP A 53 -8.85 -6.41 1.65
CA TRP A 53 -8.97 -6.26 0.20
C TRP A 53 -8.99 -7.60 -0.54
N SER A 54 -8.12 -8.54 -0.16
CA SER A 54 -8.08 -9.86 -0.79
C SER A 54 -9.31 -10.71 -0.44
N LYS A 55 -9.84 -10.55 0.77
CA LYS A 55 -10.97 -11.35 1.25
C LYS A 55 -12.33 -10.85 0.72
N TYR A 56 -12.50 -9.54 0.61
CA TYR A 56 -13.80 -8.93 0.34
C TYR A 56 -13.90 -8.22 -1.02
N SER A 57 -12.87 -8.32 -1.87
CA SER A 57 -12.89 -7.71 -3.18
C SER A 57 -12.28 -8.63 -4.23
N SER A 58 -12.40 -8.21 -5.49
CA SER A 58 -11.77 -8.90 -6.62
C SER A 58 -10.42 -8.26 -7.00
N ILE A 59 -9.69 -7.72 -6.02
CA ILE A 59 -8.44 -7.00 -6.27
C ILE A 59 -7.42 -7.86 -7.02
N GLU A 60 -7.32 -9.15 -6.70
CA GLU A 60 -6.43 -10.06 -7.41
C GLU A 60 -6.74 -10.12 -8.90
N ARG A 61 -8.03 -10.30 -9.23
CA ARG A 61 -8.49 -10.39 -10.62
C ARG A 61 -8.24 -9.10 -11.39
N TYR A 62 -8.44 -7.94 -10.75
CA TYR A 62 -8.24 -6.65 -11.40
C TYR A 62 -6.77 -6.33 -11.63
N THR A 63 -5.89 -6.80 -10.75
CA THR A 63 -4.47 -6.53 -10.85
C THR A 63 -3.69 -7.59 -11.62
N GLU A 64 -4.29 -8.76 -11.85
CA GLU A 64 -3.63 -9.87 -12.54
C GLU A 64 -3.00 -9.49 -13.89
N PRO A 65 -3.68 -8.75 -14.78
CA PRO A 65 -3.09 -8.38 -16.07
C PRO A 65 -2.12 -7.20 -15.99
N LEU A 66 -1.95 -6.61 -14.81
CA LEU A 66 -1.11 -5.43 -14.63
C LEU A 66 0.27 -5.84 -14.08
N ASN A 67 1.30 -5.15 -14.55
CA ASN A 67 2.64 -5.27 -13.96
C ASN A 67 2.71 -4.38 -12.71
N LEU A 68 2.02 -4.81 -11.65
CA LEU A 68 1.75 -4.02 -10.46
C LEU A 68 1.99 -4.85 -9.21
N ILE A 69 2.81 -4.32 -8.31
CA ILE A 69 2.92 -4.84 -6.95
C ILE A 69 1.90 -4.11 -6.09
N VAL A 70 1.05 -4.85 -5.39
CA VAL A 70 0.08 -4.28 -4.45
C VAL A 70 0.51 -4.64 -3.04
N LEU A 71 0.74 -3.63 -2.21
CA LEU A 71 1.00 -3.81 -0.79
C LEU A 71 -0.24 -3.41 -0.01
N MET A 72 -0.73 -4.32 0.81
CA MET A 72 -1.93 -4.15 1.64
C MET A 72 -1.51 -4.24 3.11
N PRO A 73 -1.02 -3.14 3.70
CA PRO A 73 -0.59 -3.15 5.08
C PRO A 73 -1.77 -3.14 6.05
N ASN A 74 -1.53 -3.64 7.25
CA ASN A 74 -2.43 -3.46 8.38
C ASN A 74 -2.10 -2.11 9.04
N ILE A 75 -3.04 -1.20 9.05
CA ILE A 75 -2.87 0.13 9.69
C ILE A 75 -3.68 0.27 10.98
N GLU A 76 -4.22 -0.83 11.49
CA GLU A 76 -5.05 -0.85 12.71
C GLU A 76 -6.18 0.19 12.64
N PHE A 77 -6.46 0.88 13.72
CA PHE A 77 -7.43 1.98 13.76
C PHE A 77 -6.71 3.34 13.88
N SER A 78 -5.71 3.57 13.03
CA SER A 78 -4.78 4.70 13.16
C SER A 78 -5.12 5.91 12.31
N PHE A 79 -6.00 5.77 11.32
CA PHE A 79 -6.19 6.76 10.25
C PHE A 79 -4.91 7.10 9.48
N GLY A 80 -3.89 6.24 9.58
CA GLY A 80 -2.61 6.46 8.92
C GLY A 80 -1.82 7.65 9.48
N LEU A 81 -2.05 8.01 10.72
CA LEU A 81 -1.42 9.17 11.38
C LEU A 81 -0.24 8.73 12.26
N ASN A 82 0.69 9.65 12.45
CA ASN A 82 1.72 9.49 13.48
C ASN A 82 1.08 9.75 14.83
N MET A 83 1.24 8.80 15.75
CA MET A 83 0.60 8.83 17.05
C MET A 83 1.59 9.27 18.14
N SER A 84 1.10 9.90 19.20
CA SER A 84 1.91 10.37 20.31
C SER A 84 2.66 9.26 21.06
N ASN A 85 2.16 8.02 20.98
CA ASN A 85 2.80 6.84 21.59
C ASN A 85 3.94 6.25 20.75
N GLY A 86 4.33 6.89 19.65
CA GLY A 86 5.41 6.43 18.78
C GLY A 86 4.99 5.44 17.69
N LEU A 87 3.72 5.14 17.55
CA LEU A 87 3.22 4.33 16.43
C LEU A 87 3.02 5.25 15.23
N ASN A 88 4.06 5.39 14.42
CA ASN A 88 4.12 6.41 13.37
C ASN A 88 3.64 5.84 12.03
N TYR A 89 2.34 5.68 11.88
CA TYR A 89 1.75 5.09 10.67
C TYR A 89 1.96 5.93 9.42
N GLN A 90 1.96 7.25 9.52
CA GLN A 90 2.23 8.11 8.36
C GLN A 90 3.67 7.91 7.85
N SER A 91 4.65 7.87 8.73
CA SER A 91 6.04 7.59 8.37
C SER A 91 6.19 6.17 7.82
N TYR A 92 5.47 5.21 8.38
CA TYR A 92 5.43 3.84 7.88
C TYR A 92 4.94 3.79 6.42
N LEU A 93 3.81 4.44 6.14
CA LEU A 93 3.20 4.43 4.81
C LEU A 93 3.96 5.28 3.79
N GLY A 94 4.47 6.44 4.21
CA GLY A 94 5.09 7.40 3.30
C GLY A 94 6.57 7.18 3.05
N GLU A 95 7.27 6.60 4.00
CA GLU A 95 8.74 6.41 3.93
C GLU A 95 9.15 4.94 3.98
N GLU A 96 8.82 4.27 5.06
CA GLU A 96 9.35 2.94 5.33
C GLU A 96 8.86 1.89 4.33
N LEU A 97 7.56 1.85 4.07
CA LEU A 97 6.98 0.82 3.20
C LEU A 97 7.41 0.96 1.74
N PRO A 98 7.48 2.17 1.14
CA PRO A 98 8.08 2.32 -0.19
C PRO A 98 9.55 1.91 -0.24
N GLN A 99 10.35 2.27 0.76
CA GLN A 99 11.76 1.86 0.84
C GLN A 99 11.91 0.36 0.99
N TRP A 100 11.06 -0.25 1.80
CA TRP A 100 11.01 -1.70 1.95
C TRP A 100 10.72 -2.38 0.61
N ALA A 101 9.77 -1.84 -0.16
CA ALA A 101 9.43 -2.37 -1.49
C ALA A 101 10.60 -2.24 -2.46
N GLU A 102 11.28 -1.10 -2.49
CA GLU A 102 12.46 -0.91 -3.33
C GLU A 102 13.55 -1.93 -3.02
N LYS A 103 13.84 -2.12 -1.76
CA LYS A 103 14.85 -3.08 -1.31
C LYS A 103 14.48 -4.53 -1.61
N THR A 104 13.24 -4.89 -1.32
CA THR A 104 12.77 -6.28 -1.41
C THR A 104 12.65 -6.73 -2.86
N PHE A 105 12.17 -5.86 -3.73
CA PHE A 105 11.87 -6.19 -5.12
C PHE A 105 12.90 -5.63 -6.12
N GLY A 106 13.91 -4.91 -5.66
CA GLY A 106 14.89 -4.29 -6.54
C GLY A 106 14.32 -3.18 -7.41
N LEU A 107 13.33 -2.44 -6.90
CA LEU A 107 12.65 -1.38 -7.64
C LEU A 107 13.37 -0.05 -7.49
N LYS A 108 13.22 0.80 -8.49
CA LYS A 108 13.55 2.20 -8.41
C LYS A 108 12.23 2.98 -8.57
N LEU A 109 11.66 3.41 -7.47
CA LEU A 109 10.36 4.07 -7.44
C LEU A 109 10.52 5.59 -7.59
N ASP A 110 9.53 6.17 -8.24
CA ASP A 110 9.32 7.62 -8.30
C ASP A 110 7.82 7.92 -8.17
N ARG A 111 7.44 9.20 -8.19
CA ARG A 111 6.05 9.59 -8.06
C ARG A 111 5.16 9.08 -9.21
N GLU A 112 5.73 8.90 -10.40
CA GLU A 112 4.97 8.42 -11.57
C GLU A 112 4.61 6.94 -11.47
N THR A 113 5.40 6.18 -10.71
CA THR A 113 5.27 4.73 -10.56
C THR A 113 4.71 4.29 -9.21
N THR A 114 4.37 5.24 -8.33
CA THR A 114 3.91 4.95 -6.97
C THR A 114 2.54 5.56 -6.70
N THR A 115 1.60 4.71 -6.33
CA THR A 115 0.22 5.08 -6.03
C THR A 115 -0.13 4.65 -4.62
N ILE A 116 -0.92 5.45 -3.92
CA ILE A 116 -1.55 5.08 -2.66
C ILE A 116 -3.06 5.22 -2.80
N ALA A 117 -3.80 4.26 -2.28
CA ALA A 117 -5.26 4.29 -2.34
C ALA A 117 -5.86 3.64 -1.10
N GLY A 118 -7.11 3.91 -0.82
CA GLY A 118 -7.78 3.29 0.31
C GLY A 118 -9.26 3.60 0.38
N GLN A 119 -9.95 2.86 1.24
CA GLN A 119 -11.39 2.96 1.45
C GLN A 119 -11.68 3.41 2.88
N SER A 120 -12.64 4.32 3.05
CA SER A 120 -13.08 4.84 4.35
C SER A 120 -11.90 5.43 5.13
N MET A 121 -11.61 4.93 6.32
CA MET A 121 -10.41 5.29 7.10
C MET A 121 -9.13 5.19 6.25
N GLY A 122 -9.00 4.14 5.45
CA GLY A 122 -7.87 3.97 4.55
C GLY A 122 -7.81 5.02 3.44
N GLY A 123 -8.95 5.51 2.99
CA GLY A 123 -9.02 6.63 2.04
C GLY A 123 -8.53 7.93 2.64
N PHE A 124 -8.90 8.21 3.89
CA PHE A 124 -8.36 9.34 4.65
C PHE A 124 -6.83 9.20 4.80
N ALA A 125 -6.37 8.02 5.21
CA ALA A 125 -4.94 7.74 5.36
C ALA A 125 -4.19 7.92 4.04
N ALA A 126 -4.77 7.48 2.92
CA ALA A 126 -4.16 7.59 1.60
C ALA A 126 -3.96 9.05 1.18
N ILE A 127 -4.99 9.87 1.27
CA ILE A 127 -4.86 11.27 0.85
C ILE A 127 -3.95 12.06 1.79
N HIS A 128 -4.05 11.80 3.09
CA HIS A 128 -3.21 12.47 4.08
C HIS A 128 -1.73 12.14 3.86
N THR A 129 -1.42 10.88 3.57
CA THR A 129 -0.06 10.44 3.27
C THR A 129 0.44 11.01 1.93
N ALA A 130 -0.39 10.98 0.89
CA ALA A 130 -0.01 11.51 -0.42
C ALA A 130 0.31 13.02 -0.36
N LEU A 131 -0.46 13.77 0.40
CA LEU A 131 -0.22 15.21 0.59
C LEU A 131 1.02 15.50 1.42
N ALA A 132 1.34 14.63 2.38
CA ALA A 132 2.56 14.76 3.19
C ALA A 132 3.83 14.37 2.42
N TYR A 133 3.71 13.50 1.42
CA TYR A 133 4.84 12.99 0.63
C TYR A 133 4.57 13.14 -0.88
N PRO A 134 4.38 14.39 -1.36
CA PRO A 134 4.01 14.62 -2.77
C PRO A 134 5.11 14.20 -3.75
N ASP A 135 6.36 14.14 -3.30
CA ASP A 135 7.49 13.70 -4.12
C ASP A 135 7.48 12.18 -4.36
N LYS A 136 6.74 11.42 -3.55
CA LYS A 136 6.72 9.96 -3.62
C LYS A 136 5.49 9.41 -4.29
N PHE A 137 4.34 10.04 -4.15
CA PHE A 137 3.07 9.57 -4.67
C PHE A 137 2.55 10.50 -5.75
N GLY A 138 2.50 10.01 -6.98
CA GLY A 138 1.95 10.76 -8.12
C GLY A 138 0.45 10.59 -8.30
N LYS A 139 -0.11 9.54 -7.69
CA LYS A 139 -1.54 9.20 -7.78
C LYS A 139 -2.08 8.81 -6.42
N CYS A 140 -3.32 9.22 -6.17
CA CYS A 140 -4.02 8.87 -4.94
C CYS A 140 -5.47 8.48 -5.25
N GLY A 141 -5.89 7.30 -4.80
CA GLY A 141 -7.26 6.82 -4.91
C GLY A 141 -7.98 6.89 -3.56
N VAL A 142 -9.10 7.59 -3.51
CA VAL A 142 -9.87 7.78 -2.28
C VAL A 142 -11.30 7.29 -2.48
N PHE A 143 -11.68 6.26 -1.74
CA PHE A 143 -12.99 5.63 -1.86
C PHE A 143 -13.79 5.84 -0.55
N SER A 144 -14.86 6.62 -0.63
CA SER A 144 -15.80 6.84 0.48
C SER A 144 -15.14 7.26 1.79
N ALA A 145 -14.17 8.18 1.72
CA ALA A 145 -13.41 8.61 2.87
C ALA A 145 -14.10 9.78 3.61
N PRO A 146 -13.96 9.84 4.95
CA PRO A 146 -14.43 10.99 5.74
C PRO A 146 -13.41 12.14 5.57
N LEU A 147 -13.67 13.05 4.64
CA LEU A 147 -12.79 14.19 4.36
C LEU A 147 -13.26 15.49 5.00
N ALA A 148 -14.41 15.47 5.64
CA ALA A 148 -14.97 16.64 6.32
C ALA A 148 -14.62 16.67 7.81
#